data_3439afc1be78f20337fdd5c625165988
#
_entry.id   3439afc1be78f20337fdd5c625165988
#
_cell.length_a   1.000
_cell.length_b   1.000
_cell.length_c   1.000
_cell.angle_alpha   90.00
_cell.angle_beta   90.00
_cell.angle_gamma   90.00
#
_symmetry.space_group_name_H-M   'P 1'
#
loop_
_entity.id
_entity.type
_entity.pdbx_description
1 polymer ?
#
loop_
_entity_poly.entity_id
_entity_poly.type
_entity_poly.pdbx_seq_one_letter_code
_entity_poly.pdbx_strand_id
1 'polypeptide(L)'
;EVNHKQTSTGAKLPGKGVGIGESQNRLPKDITKFGWYTIQGNEGYWVINMPGKDLAESNKETIHVEDELTGYGHQYKNCKVDFNEYAAADSGDHYNIDKQIADHDSQVKNLQCSGTKISFDLQRPAGGWKADSYYRASYKSQTADGNIAPAGEKTTNKANVLGKEVTSTIQRDQYSSGTIQGVKRQS
;
A
#
# COMPACT_ATOMS: atom_id res chain seq x y z
N GLU A 1 0.37 4.25 12.85
CA GLU A 1 0.03 4.22 12.66
C GLU A 1 -0.62 4.06 12.54
N VAL A 2 -0.73 3.65 12.77
CA VAL A 2 -1.25 3.47 12.45
C VAL A 2 -1.96 3.16 12.56
N ASN A 3 -2.24 2.65 12.43
CA ASN A 3 -2.81 2.28 12.35
C ASN A 3 -3.59 2.09 12.26
N HIS A 4 -3.99 1.48 12.12
CA HIS A 4 -4.46 1.06 11.88
C HIS A 4 -5.30 0.61 11.90
N LYS A 5 -6.22 0.21 11.87
CA LYS A 5 -6.72 -0.48 11.61
C LYS A 5 -6.86 -0.79 10.53
N GLN A 6 -6.65 -1.37 10.18
CA GLN A 6 -6.55 -1.73 9.15
C GLN A 6 -7.13 -2.83 8.88
N THR A 7 -7.87 -3.02 8.09
CA THR A 7 -8.33 -4.14 7.77
C THR A 7 -7.74 -4.50 6.61
N SER A 8 -6.77 -5.05 6.49
CA SER A 8 -6.27 -5.40 5.28
C SER A 8 -6.22 -6.81 5.17
N THR A 9 -6.25 -7.29 4.05
CA THR A 9 -6.18 -8.60 3.89
C THR A 9 -4.86 -8.88 3.86
N GLY A 10 -4.42 -9.58 4.25
CA GLY A 10 -3.23 -9.86 4.21
C GLY A 10 -2.76 -9.36 5.34
N ALA A 11 -2.94 -8.91 6.01
CA ALA A 11 -2.32 -8.35 6.96
C ALA A 11 -2.87 -8.05 8.09
N LYS A 12 -3.02 -7.80 8.48
CA LYS A 12 -3.23 -7.34 9.31
C LYS A 12 -2.67 -6.58 9.91
N LEU A 13 -2.33 -5.76 10.19
CA LEU A 13 -1.76 -4.88 10.44
C LEU A 13 -1.67 -4.53 11.01
N PRO A 14 -1.55 -4.40 11.40
CA PRO A 14 -1.26 -3.95 11.73
C PRO A 14 -1.06 -3.38 12.23
N GLY A 15 -1.01 -3.21 12.44
CA GLY A 15 -0.78 -2.83 12.71
C GLY A 15 -0.62 -2.69 13.39
N LYS A 16 -0.52 -3.12 13.68
CA LYS A 16 -0.15 -3.24 14.21
C LYS A 16 0.13 -3.74 14.60
N GLY A 17 0.19 -4.13 14.78
CA GLY A 17 0.59 -4.64 15.09
C GLY A 17 0.88 -5.21 15.38
N VAL A 18 0.85 -5.81 15.54
CA VAL A 18 1.21 -6.42 15.88
C VAL A 18 2.09 -6.97 16.03
N GLY A 19 2.13 -7.49 15.97
CA GLY A 19 2.86 -8.38 15.91
C GLY A 19 3.99 -8.33 16.44
N ILE A 20 4.19 -8.70 16.97
CA ILE A 20 5.11 -8.52 17.57
C ILE A 20 6.03 -9.47 17.60
N GLY A 21 5.77 -10.49 17.78
CA GLY A 21 6.67 -11.40 17.78
C GLY A 21 7.43 -11.43 16.64
N GLU A 22 6.83 -11.22 15.75
CA GLU A 22 7.41 -11.26 14.63
C GLU A 22 8.27 -10.26 14.41
N SER A 23 8.42 -9.44 15.15
CA SER A 23 9.27 -8.39 14.88
C SER A 23 10.61 -8.85 14.49
N GLN A 24 10.93 -10.05 14.66
CA GLN A 24 12.20 -10.47 14.30
C GLN A 24 12.41 -10.47 12.84
N ASN A 25 11.41 -10.69 12.09
CA ASN A 25 11.55 -10.74 10.67
C ASN A 25 10.79 -9.62 10.08
N ARG A 26 11.46 -8.67 9.52
CA ARG A 26 10.83 -7.49 9.04
C ARG A 26 10.42 -7.54 7.60
N LEU A 27 10.88 -8.51 6.85
CA LEU A 27 10.48 -8.56 5.45
C LEU A 27 9.07 -9.13 5.35
N PRO A 28 8.21 -8.52 4.54
CA PRO A 28 6.90 -9.09 4.30
C PRO A 28 7.08 -10.45 3.64
N LYS A 29 6.22 -11.40 3.99
CA LYS A 29 6.32 -12.73 3.42
C LYS A 29 5.55 -12.88 2.14
N ASP A 30 4.61 -12.01 1.92
CA ASP A 30 3.76 -12.06 0.73
C ASP A 30 3.50 -10.67 0.23
N ILE A 31 3.02 -10.58 -0.98
CA ILE A 31 2.53 -9.32 -1.51
C ILE A 31 1.29 -8.96 -0.70
N THR A 32 1.26 -7.78 -0.14
CA THR A 32 0.16 -7.33 0.71
C THR A 32 -0.27 -5.92 0.31
N LYS A 33 -1.48 -5.56 0.71
CA LYS A 33 -2.02 -4.25 0.41
C LYS A 33 -2.62 -3.65 1.66
N PHE A 34 -2.38 -2.36 1.85
CA PHE A 34 -2.94 -1.61 2.97
C PHE A 34 -3.56 -0.34 2.46
N GLY A 35 -4.40 0.27 3.24
CA GLY A 35 -4.92 1.58 2.91
C GLY A 35 -5.49 2.29 4.12
N TRP A 36 -5.60 3.60 4.03
CA TRP A 36 -6.24 4.40 5.07
C TRP A 36 -6.70 5.72 4.47
N TYR A 37 -7.64 6.38 5.14
CA TYR A 37 -8.01 7.73 4.76
C TYR A 37 -6.94 8.70 5.26
N THR A 38 -6.63 9.70 4.45
CA THR A 38 -5.75 10.76 4.92
C THR A 38 -6.50 11.58 5.97
N ILE A 39 -5.77 12.40 6.69
CA ILE A 39 -6.36 13.19 7.76
C ILE A 39 -7.53 14.02 7.28
N GLN A 40 -7.45 14.58 6.09
CA GLN A 40 -8.51 15.41 5.56
C GLN A 40 -9.78 14.61 5.28
N GLY A 41 -9.67 13.30 5.13
CA GLY A 41 -10.83 12.46 4.94
C GLY A 41 -11.42 12.45 3.54
N ASN A 42 -10.77 13.09 2.58
CA ASN A 42 -11.23 13.10 1.19
C ASN A 42 -10.28 12.37 0.26
N GLU A 43 -9.25 11.74 0.80
CA GLU A 43 -8.32 10.94 0.01
C GLU A 43 -8.08 9.61 0.68
N GLY A 44 -7.93 8.58 -0.11
CA GLY A 44 -7.45 7.29 0.34
C GLY A 44 -6.00 7.14 -0.04
N TYR A 45 -5.19 6.61 0.86
CA TYR A 45 -3.79 6.32 0.59
C TYR A 45 -3.65 4.81 0.53
N TRP A 46 -3.07 4.32 -0.54
CA TRP A 46 -3.00 2.88 -0.80
C TRP A 46 -1.55 2.46 -0.97
N VAL A 47 -1.21 1.33 -0.39
CA VAL A 47 0.15 0.82 -0.39
C VAL A 47 0.15 -0.65 -0.76
N ILE A 48 1.02 -1.03 -1.68
CA ILE A 48 1.27 -2.43 -1.98
C ILE A 48 2.72 -2.70 -1.59
N ASN A 49 2.92 -3.68 -0.70
CA ASN A 49 4.27 -4.12 -0.34
C ASN A 49 4.55 -5.42 -1.05
N MET A 50 5.70 -5.49 -1.71
CA MET A 50 6.08 -6.64 -2.52
C MET A 50 7.43 -7.13 -2.04
N PRO A 51 7.52 -8.37 -1.55
CA PRO A 51 8.83 -8.89 -1.15
C PRO A 51 9.75 -8.95 -2.34
N GLY A 52 10.98 -8.49 -2.17
CA GLY A 52 11.95 -8.54 -3.24
C GLY A 52 12.20 -9.96 -3.73
N LYS A 53 12.07 -10.93 -2.82
CA LYS A 53 12.22 -12.32 -3.17
C LYS A 53 11.22 -12.74 -4.25
N ASP A 54 9.95 -12.33 -4.10
CA ASP A 54 8.93 -12.68 -5.07
C ASP A 54 9.21 -12.05 -6.42
N LEU A 55 9.66 -10.80 -6.42
CA LEU A 55 9.97 -10.12 -7.65
C LEU A 55 11.18 -10.75 -8.33
N ALA A 56 12.19 -11.09 -7.56
CA ALA A 56 13.38 -11.72 -8.11
C ALA A 56 13.06 -13.11 -8.67
N GLU A 57 12.24 -13.86 -7.95
CA GLU A 57 11.89 -15.21 -8.40
C GLU A 57 10.99 -15.22 -9.62
N SER A 58 10.23 -14.13 -9.82
CA SER A 58 9.40 -14.04 -11.01
C SER A 58 10.22 -13.97 -12.27
N ASN A 59 11.46 -13.53 -12.15
CA ASN A 59 12.38 -13.39 -13.27
C ASN A 59 11.85 -12.45 -14.33
N LYS A 60 11.02 -11.47 -13.94
CA LYS A 60 10.42 -10.55 -14.89
C LYS A 60 11.14 -9.22 -14.91
N GLU A 61 11.24 -8.66 -16.09
CA GLU A 61 11.76 -7.31 -16.26
C GLU A 61 10.73 -6.29 -15.87
N THR A 62 9.47 -6.63 -16.03
CA THR A 62 8.37 -5.70 -15.79
C THR A 62 7.30 -6.40 -14.97
N ILE A 63 6.88 -5.75 -13.90
CA ILE A 63 5.78 -6.23 -13.06
C ILE A 63 4.58 -5.34 -13.36
N HIS A 64 3.54 -5.92 -13.91
CA HIS A 64 2.33 -5.17 -14.25
C HIS A 64 1.38 -5.16 -13.07
N VAL A 65 0.82 -4.01 -12.77
CA VAL A 65 -0.14 -3.83 -11.68
C VAL A 65 -1.42 -3.24 -12.25
N GLU A 66 -2.54 -3.86 -11.92
CA GLU A 66 -3.85 -3.32 -12.25
C GLU A 66 -4.66 -3.23 -10.99
N ASP A 67 -5.42 -2.17 -10.84
CA ASP A 67 -6.09 -1.87 -9.60
C ASP A 67 -7.43 -1.22 -9.87
N GLU A 68 -8.42 -1.55 -9.07
CA GLU A 68 -9.75 -0.99 -9.22
C GLU A 68 -10.35 -0.68 -7.85
N LEU A 69 -11.04 0.46 -7.78
CA LEU A 69 -11.74 0.90 -6.59
C LEU A 69 -13.22 0.53 -6.71
N THR A 70 -13.80 0.09 -5.60
CA THR A 70 -15.24 -0.15 -5.54
C THR A 70 -15.75 0.40 -4.22
N GLY A 71 -17.06 0.48 -4.07
CA GLY A 71 -17.68 0.98 -2.86
C GLY A 71 -17.94 2.47 -2.95
N TYR A 72 -17.76 3.18 -1.84
CA TYR A 72 -18.03 4.62 -1.83
C TYR A 72 -17.18 5.29 -2.89
N GLY A 73 -17.75 6.24 -3.58
CA GLY A 73 -17.19 6.78 -4.79
C GLY A 73 -15.84 7.46 -4.67
N HIS A 74 -14.81 6.75 -4.97
CA HIS A 74 -13.45 7.28 -5.11
C HIS A 74 -13.01 7.15 -6.54
N GLN A 75 -12.09 8.01 -6.94
CA GLN A 75 -11.49 7.97 -8.27
C GLN A 75 -10.02 8.30 -8.17
N TYR A 76 -9.28 7.92 -9.18
CA TYR A 76 -7.87 8.24 -9.28
C TYR A 76 -7.72 9.55 -10.08
N LYS A 77 -7.88 10.68 -9.39
CA LYS A 77 -7.78 11.98 -10.05
C LYS A 77 -6.35 12.46 -10.14
N ASN A 78 -5.53 12.04 -9.16
CA ASN A 78 -4.14 12.43 -9.15
C ASN A 78 -3.35 11.20 -9.57
N CYS A 79 -3.05 11.09 -10.83
CA CYS A 79 -2.45 9.90 -11.37
C CYS A 79 -0.96 9.90 -11.11
N LYS A 80 -0.58 9.35 -9.96
CA LYS A 80 0.81 9.33 -9.55
C LYS A 80 1.08 8.09 -8.70
N VAL A 81 2.21 7.45 -8.93
CA VAL A 81 2.64 6.30 -8.15
C VAL A 81 4.05 6.56 -7.67
N ASP A 82 4.27 6.36 -6.37
CA ASP A 82 5.61 6.38 -5.81
C ASP A 82 6.07 4.93 -5.68
N PHE A 83 7.31 4.67 -6.05
CA PHE A 83 7.85 3.31 -6.03
C PHE A 83 9.20 3.35 -5.32
N ASN A 84 9.31 2.65 -4.20
CA ASN A 84 10.49 2.74 -3.35
C ASN A 84 10.93 1.36 -2.88
N GLU A 85 12.18 1.27 -2.55
CA GLU A 85 12.76 0.04 -2.02
C GLU A 85 13.13 0.24 -0.57
N TYR A 86 12.85 -0.75 0.26
CA TYR A 86 13.09 -0.68 1.69
C TYR A 86 13.91 -1.88 2.14
N ALA A 87 14.86 -1.61 3.03
CA ALA A 87 15.57 -2.67 3.70
C ALA A 87 14.79 -3.09 4.93
N ALA A 88 14.90 -4.34 5.30
CA ALA A 88 14.28 -4.79 6.52
C ALA A 88 14.96 -4.11 7.70
N ALA A 89 14.20 -3.82 8.72
CA ALA A 89 14.73 -3.23 9.92
C ALA A 89 15.51 -4.27 10.70
N ASP A 90 16.43 -3.82 11.53
CA ASP A 90 17.20 -4.72 12.35
C ASP A 90 16.32 -5.40 13.36
N SER A 91 16.44 -6.69 13.49
CA SER A 91 15.55 -7.42 14.36
C SER A 91 15.75 -7.08 15.82
N GLY A 92 16.84 -6.53 16.18
CA GLY A 92 17.09 -6.23 17.58
C GLY A 92 16.46 -4.96 18.07
N ASP A 93 15.85 -4.20 17.23
CA ASP A 93 15.34 -2.90 17.61
C ASP A 93 13.83 -2.89 17.49
N HIS A 94 13.15 -2.87 18.63
CA HIS A 94 11.75 -2.88 18.62
C HIS A 94 11.14 -1.70 18.04
N TYR A 95 11.78 -0.56 18.03
CA TYR A 95 11.23 0.65 17.51
C TYR A 95 11.63 0.88 16.10
N ASN A 96 12.37 -0.05 15.57
CA ASN A 96 12.88 0.11 14.26
C ASN A 96 11.79 0.17 13.26
N ILE A 97 11.94 0.98 12.26
CA ILE A 97 11.06 1.00 11.14
C ILE A 97 11.88 0.70 9.94
N ASP A 98 11.26 0.13 8.96
CA ASP A 98 11.95 -0.22 7.75
C ASP A 98 12.49 1.02 7.08
N LYS A 99 13.68 0.91 6.53
CA LYS A 99 14.38 2.05 6.02
C LYS A 99 14.32 2.07 4.52
N GLN A 100 13.90 3.19 3.97
CA GLN A 100 13.92 3.37 2.54
C GLN A 100 15.36 3.47 2.07
N ILE A 101 15.75 2.63 1.14
CA ILE A 101 17.13 2.62 0.66
C ILE A 101 17.24 3.09 -0.79
N ALA A 102 16.16 3.16 -1.50
CA ALA A 102 16.21 3.64 -2.88
C ALA A 102 14.84 4.12 -3.33
N ASP A 103 14.86 5.15 -4.18
CA ASP A 103 13.67 5.70 -4.83
C ASP A 103 13.70 5.18 -6.25
N HIS A 104 12.67 4.49 -6.64
CA HIS A 104 12.55 3.91 -7.97
C HIS A 104 11.41 4.53 -8.77
N ASP A 105 11.03 5.76 -8.46
CA ASP A 105 9.90 6.39 -9.15
C ASP A 105 10.11 6.41 -10.66
N SER A 106 11.34 6.54 -11.12
CA SER A 106 11.62 6.55 -12.56
C SER A 106 11.38 5.18 -13.21
N GLN A 107 11.18 4.14 -12.43
CA GLN A 107 10.91 2.81 -12.95
C GLN A 107 9.41 2.56 -13.12
N VAL A 108 8.55 3.51 -12.76
CA VAL A 108 7.13 3.40 -13.01
C VAL A 108 6.88 3.80 -14.46
N LYS A 109 6.30 2.89 -15.23
CA LYS A 109 6.09 3.11 -16.66
C LYS A 109 4.63 2.83 -17.00
N ASN A 110 4.20 3.40 -18.09
CA ASN A 110 2.86 3.15 -18.64
C ASN A 110 1.75 3.39 -17.62
N LEU A 111 1.90 4.45 -16.83
CA LEU A 111 0.93 4.79 -15.81
C LEU A 111 -0.33 5.36 -16.45
N GLN A 112 -1.47 4.76 -16.16
CA GLN A 112 -2.74 5.20 -16.70
C GLN A 112 -3.78 5.17 -15.60
N CYS A 113 -4.58 6.23 -15.53
CA CYS A 113 -5.69 6.32 -14.57
C CYS A 113 -6.96 6.65 -15.34
N SER A 114 -8.04 5.97 -15.01
CA SER A 114 -9.32 6.20 -15.65
C SER A 114 -10.42 5.94 -14.63
N GLY A 115 -10.94 7.00 -14.04
CA GLY A 115 -12.01 6.86 -13.06
C GLY A 115 -11.57 6.04 -11.87
N THR A 116 -12.12 4.85 -11.73
CA THR A 116 -11.83 3.97 -10.62
C THR A 116 -10.64 3.05 -10.85
N LYS A 117 -10.01 3.14 -12.01
CA LYS A 117 -8.94 2.20 -12.36
C LYS A 117 -7.60 2.89 -12.48
N ILE A 118 -6.55 2.18 -12.06
CA ILE A 118 -5.18 2.61 -12.28
C ILE A 118 -4.39 1.40 -12.71
N SER A 119 -3.51 1.57 -13.66
CA SER A 119 -2.60 0.52 -14.06
C SER A 119 -1.22 1.12 -14.31
N PHE A 120 -0.21 0.32 -14.06
CA PHE A 120 1.16 0.76 -14.28
C PHE A 120 2.07 -0.45 -14.33
N ASP A 121 3.27 -0.21 -14.84
CA ASP A 121 4.32 -1.21 -14.89
C ASP A 121 5.46 -0.78 -13.98
N LEU A 122 6.02 -1.71 -13.25
CA LEU A 122 7.19 -1.48 -12.43
C LEU A 122 8.36 -2.16 -13.13
N GLN A 123 9.32 -1.35 -13.59
CA GLN A 123 10.42 -1.87 -14.36
C GLN A 123 11.56 -2.24 -13.44
N ARG A 124 12.19 -3.36 -13.71
CA ARG A 124 13.29 -3.85 -12.89
C ARG A 124 14.40 -2.80 -12.84
N PRO A 125 14.85 -2.42 -11.66
CA PRO A 125 15.94 -1.44 -11.55
C PRO A 125 17.26 -2.00 -12.06
N ALA A 126 18.17 -1.12 -12.36
CA ALA A 126 19.53 -1.54 -12.66
C ALA A 126 20.05 -2.29 -11.45
N GLY A 127 20.63 -3.40 -11.63
CA GLY A 127 21.07 -4.23 -10.52
C GLY A 127 20.07 -5.28 -10.12
N GLY A 128 18.87 -5.22 -10.64
CA GLY A 128 17.86 -6.27 -10.47
C GLY A 128 17.02 -6.10 -9.22
N TRP A 129 16.10 -7.03 -9.04
CA TRP A 129 15.28 -7.08 -7.84
C TRP A 129 16.14 -7.71 -6.73
N LYS A 130 16.16 -7.06 -5.57
CA LYS A 130 16.99 -7.56 -4.46
C LYS A 130 16.13 -8.37 -3.51
N ALA A 131 16.49 -9.62 -3.35
CA ALA A 131 15.68 -10.56 -2.58
C ALA A 131 15.62 -10.25 -1.10
N ASP A 132 16.58 -9.50 -0.57
CA ASP A 132 16.61 -9.15 0.84
C ASP A 132 15.99 -7.79 1.11
N SER A 133 15.33 -7.21 0.13
CA SER A 133 14.60 -5.96 0.29
C SER A 133 13.12 -6.21 0.08
N TYR A 134 12.30 -5.18 0.31
CA TYR A 134 10.96 -5.21 -0.23
C TYR A 134 10.69 -3.89 -0.96
N TYR A 135 9.74 -3.91 -1.84
CA TYR A 135 9.42 -2.78 -2.69
C TYR A 135 8.01 -2.33 -2.38
N ARG A 136 7.79 -1.04 -2.41
CA ARG A 136 6.48 -0.47 -2.08
C ARG A 136 6.01 0.43 -3.21
N ALA A 137 4.82 0.16 -3.71
CA ALA A 137 4.14 1.06 -4.61
C ALA A 137 3.03 1.74 -3.82
N SER A 138 2.94 3.05 -3.89
CA SER A 138 1.91 3.78 -3.16
C SER A 138 1.28 4.84 -4.03
N TYR A 139 -0.01 5.04 -3.85
CA TYR A 139 -0.77 5.97 -4.67
C TYR A 139 -2.03 6.38 -3.91
N LYS A 140 -2.66 7.44 -4.36
CA LYS A 140 -3.82 8.00 -3.69
C LYS A 140 -5.05 7.97 -4.57
N SER A 141 -6.19 7.83 -3.94
CA SER A 141 -7.47 8.05 -4.59
C SER A 141 -8.16 9.22 -3.91
N GLN A 142 -9.11 9.83 -4.58
CA GLN A 142 -9.82 10.99 -4.05
C GLN A 142 -11.31 10.70 -4.13
N THR A 143 -12.09 11.24 -3.17
CA THR A 143 -13.54 11.12 -3.29
C THR A 143 -13.98 11.81 -4.57
N ALA A 144 -14.98 11.25 -5.21
CA ALA A 144 -15.41 11.74 -6.53
C ALA A 144 -15.83 13.20 -6.49
N ASP A 145 -16.45 13.63 -5.40
CA ASP A 145 -16.91 15.01 -5.28
C ASP A 145 -15.91 15.90 -4.55
N GLY A 146 -14.79 15.36 -4.11
CA GLY A 146 -13.77 16.15 -3.40
C GLY A 146 -14.08 16.42 -1.95
N ASN A 147 -15.23 15.99 -1.46
CA ASN A 147 -15.62 16.23 -0.09
C ASN A 147 -15.18 15.12 0.83
N ILE A 148 -15.21 15.38 2.13
CA ILE A 148 -14.91 14.37 3.11
C ILE A 148 -15.91 13.25 2.98
N ALA A 149 -15.44 12.02 2.99
CA ALA A 149 -16.33 10.87 2.90
C ALA A 149 -17.19 10.81 4.16
N PRO A 150 -18.48 10.47 4.05
CA PRO A 150 -19.32 10.34 5.22
C PRO A 150 -18.81 9.25 6.16
N ALA A 151 -19.04 9.44 7.44
CA ALA A 151 -18.63 8.44 8.42
C ALA A 151 -19.28 7.10 8.12
N GLY A 152 -18.51 6.05 8.23
CA GLY A 152 -19.02 4.70 8.00
C GLY A 152 -18.90 4.21 6.57
N GLU A 153 -18.65 5.10 5.62
CA GLU A 153 -18.51 4.67 4.23
C GLU A 153 -17.20 3.92 4.01
N LYS A 154 -17.28 2.90 3.18
CA LYS A 154 -16.15 2.03 2.89
C LYS A 154 -15.77 2.10 1.44
N THR A 155 -14.49 2.08 1.17
CA THR A 155 -13.97 1.98 -0.18
C THR A 155 -12.99 0.82 -0.22
N THR A 156 -13.14 -0.05 -1.19
CA THR A 156 -12.29 -1.22 -1.35
C THR A 156 -11.40 -1.02 -2.58
N ASN A 157 -10.17 -1.45 -2.43
CA ASN A 157 -9.19 -1.35 -3.49
C ASN A 157 -8.66 -2.75 -3.74
N LYS A 158 -8.75 -3.19 -4.99
CA LYS A 158 -8.33 -4.52 -5.37
C LYS A 158 -7.27 -4.42 -6.44
N ALA A 159 -6.13 -5.01 -6.22
CA ALA A 159 -5.03 -4.97 -7.17
C ALA A 159 -4.61 -6.37 -7.57
N ASN A 160 -4.11 -6.50 -8.79
CA ASN A 160 -3.51 -7.74 -9.26
C ASN A 160 -2.05 -7.50 -9.53
N VAL A 161 -1.20 -8.31 -8.89
CA VAL A 161 0.25 -8.22 -9.01
C VAL A 161 0.81 -9.62 -9.11
N LEU A 162 1.52 -9.92 -10.18
CA LEU A 162 2.11 -11.26 -10.37
C LEU A 162 1.06 -12.36 -10.25
N GLY A 163 -0.11 -12.11 -10.80
CA GLY A 163 -1.19 -13.09 -10.76
C GLY A 163 -1.86 -13.24 -9.41
N LYS A 164 -1.48 -12.41 -8.45
CA LYS A 164 -2.06 -12.47 -7.12
C LYS A 164 -2.99 -11.28 -6.91
N GLU A 165 -4.18 -11.54 -6.39
CA GLU A 165 -5.11 -10.48 -6.11
C GLU A 165 -4.96 -10.07 -4.65
N VAL A 166 -4.74 -8.80 -4.40
CA VAL A 166 -4.60 -8.26 -3.06
C VAL A 166 -5.61 -7.14 -2.87
N THR A 167 -6.24 -7.10 -1.73
CA THR A 167 -7.36 -6.21 -1.47
C THR A 167 -7.18 -5.50 -0.14
N SER A 168 -7.65 -4.27 -0.09
CA SER A 168 -7.69 -3.52 1.15
C SER A 168 -8.96 -2.68 1.16
N THR A 169 -9.56 -2.52 2.32
CA THR A 169 -10.76 -1.70 2.48
C THR A 169 -10.47 -0.63 3.52
N ILE A 170 -10.84 0.59 3.22
CA ILE A 170 -10.73 1.68 4.19
C ILE A 170 -12.14 2.14 4.54
N GLN A 171 -12.30 2.62 5.76
CA GLN A 171 -13.59 3.07 6.24
C GLN A 171 -13.40 4.36 7.00
N ARG A 172 -14.27 5.33 6.74
CA ARG A 172 -14.23 6.57 7.50
C ARG A 172 -14.77 6.29 8.89
N ASP A 173 -14.02 6.79 9.88
CA ASP A 173 -14.41 6.63 11.25
C ASP A 173 -15.66 7.40 11.54
N GLN A 174 -16.42 6.90 12.47
CA GLN A 174 -17.57 7.63 12.87
C GLN A 174 -17.20 8.85 13.62
N TYR A 175 -16.10 8.85 14.30
CA TYR A 175 -15.73 9.99 15.05
C TYR A 175 -14.76 10.74 14.28
N SER A 176 -15.06 11.46 13.57
CA SER A 176 -14.23 12.06 12.75
C SER A 176 -13.03 12.52 13.16
N SER A 177 -12.78 12.95 13.88
CA SER A 177 -11.68 13.49 14.08
C SER A 177 -10.67 12.69 13.99
N GLY A 178 -10.28 12.49 13.35
CA GLY A 178 -9.27 11.93 13.22
C GLY A 178 -8.80 10.85 13.66
N THR A 179 -8.83 10.41 13.90
CA THR A 179 -8.42 9.34 14.30
C THR A 179 -7.77 8.71 13.44
N ILE A 180 -7.31 8.47 13.29
CA ILE A 180 -6.61 7.93 12.50
C ILE A 180 -6.32 6.77 12.43
N GLN A 181 -6.40 6.28 12.56
CA GLN A 181 -6.03 5.28 12.31
C GLN A 181 -5.53 4.59 11.81
N GLY A 182 -5.19 4.37 12.05
CA GLY A 182 -4.54 3.75 11.51
C GLY A 182 -4.23 3.27 11.43
N VAL A 183 -4.11 3.37 11.97
CA VAL A 183 -3.58 3.12 11.80
C VAL A 183 -3.65 2.77 12.10
N LYS A 184 -3.94 2.82 12.49
CA LYS A 184 -3.91 2.76 12.70
C LYS A 184 -4.37 2.46 12.81
N ARG A 185 -4.65 2.29 13.17
CA ARG A 185 -4.92 2.26 13.21
C ARG A 185 -5.29 1.89 12.93
N GLN A 186 -5.17 1.50 13.11
CA GLN A 186 -5.35 1.42 12.80
C GLN A 186 -5.58 1.14 12.61
N SER A 187 -5.80 0.86 12.98
CA SER A 187 -5.89 0.79 12.70
C SER A 187 -5.91 0.81 12.82
#